data_f5c86bd7e5ca2d54c2084e5456e66d0a
#
_entry.id   f5c86bd7e5ca2d54c2084e5456e66d0a
#
_cell.length_a   1.000
_cell.length_b   1.000
_cell.length_c   1.000
_cell.angle_alpha   90.00
_cell.angle_beta   90.00
_cell.angle_gamma   90.00
#
_symmetry.space_group_name_H-M   'P 1'
#
loop_
_entity.id
_entity.type
_entity.pdbx_description
1 polymer ?
#
loop_
_entity_poly.entity_id
_entity_poly.type
_entity_poly.pdbx_seq_one_letter_code
_entity_poly.pdbx_strand_id
1 'polypeptide(L)'
;NIIVMPTGTGKTETMLSILIANQCPKVLITVPSDALRDQISNKFLTLGILPEFGIVASDCNYPIVGVVKEGMDYNGWYTLIEKSNVIITTMPLITNCESAIIDLFKEKISHLFVDEAHHSEAKTWSEFIDSFNDEKVTLFTATPFRNDNRRLRGEFIYNFSLKEAQSQGYY
;
A
#
# COMPACT_ATOMS: atom_id res chain seq x y z
N ASN A 1 6.15 -6.93 7.44
CA ASN A 1 7.33 -6.67 6.60
C ASN A 1 7.51 -5.17 6.40
N ILE A 2 8.79 -4.70 6.35
CA ILE A 2 9.13 -3.28 6.17
C ILE A 2 10.09 -3.14 4.99
N ILE A 3 9.74 -2.23 4.07
CA ILE A 3 10.56 -1.83 2.93
C ILE A 3 10.91 -0.35 3.09
N VAL A 4 12.19 -0.06 3.23
CA VAL A 4 12.71 1.31 3.34
C VAL A 4 13.30 1.72 2.00
N MET A 5 12.72 2.76 1.39
CA MET A 5 13.17 3.34 0.12
C MET A 5 12.93 4.85 0.15
N PRO A 6 13.92 5.67 -0.22
CA PRO A 6 13.74 7.12 -0.32
C PRO A 6 12.62 7.50 -1.29
N THR A 7 12.07 8.70 -1.13
CA THR A 7 11.07 9.23 -2.06
C THR A 7 11.67 9.33 -3.47
N GLY A 8 10.90 8.95 -4.48
CA GLY A 8 11.36 8.99 -5.88
C GLY A 8 12.19 7.79 -6.34
N THR A 9 12.50 6.82 -5.49
CA THR A 9 13.33 5.65 -5.85
C THR A 9 12.52 4.41 -6.26
N GLY A 10 11.22 4.54 -6.52
CA GLY A 10 10.41 3.44 -7.08
C GLY A 10 9.57 2.67 -6.06
N LYS A 11 9.15 3.26 -4.92
CA LYS A 11 8.26 2.59 -3.94
C LYS A 11 7.02 2.00 -4.60
N THR A 12 6.34 2.77 -5.46
CA THR A 12 5.11 2.32 -6.13
C THR A 12 5.38 1.19 -7.11
N GLU A 13 6.47 1.26 -7.84
CA GLU A 13 6.92 0.18 -8.74
C GLU A 13 7.25 -1.09 -7.96
N THR A 14 7.80 -0.95 -6.76
CA THR A 14 8.03 -2.09 -5.85
C THR A 14 6.71 -2.69 -5.37
N MET A 15 5.70 -1.87 -5.01
CA MET A 15 4.35 -2.36 -4.68
C MET A 15 3.74 -3.16 -5.84
N LEU A 16 3.84 -2.64 -7.07
CA LEU A 16 3.37 -3.31 -8.29
C LEU A 16 4.10 -4.64 -8.52
N SER A 17 5.42 -4.65 -8.34
CA SER A 17 6.24 -5.85 -8.49
C SER A 17 5.85 -6.93 -7.48
N ILE A 18 5.58 -6.54 -6.22
CA ILE A 18 5.12 -7.47 -5.18
C ILE A 18 3.72 -8.02 -5.52
N LEU A 19 2.80 -7.15 -5.97
CA LEU A 19 1.46 -7.56 -6.41
C LEU A 19 1.53 -8.68 -7.45
N ILE A 20 2.39 -8.50 -8.47
CA ILE A 20 2.51 -9.40 -9.60
C ILE A 20 3.27 -10.66 -9.21
N ALA A 21 4.45 -10.52 -8.59
CA ALA A 21 5.31 -11.65 -8.24
C ALA A 21 4.64 -12.63 -7.27
N ASN A 22 3.88 -12.10 -6.32
CA ASN A 22 3.16 -12.92 -5.33
C ASN A 22 1.72 -13.25 -5.76
N GLN A 23 1.29 -12.79 -6.94
CA GLN A 23 -0.08 -12.99 -7.42
C GLN A 23 -1.13 -12.65 -6.35
N CYS A 24 -0.95 -11.50 -5.67
CA CYS A 24 -1.78 -11.10 -4.55
C CYS A 24 -3.26 -11.03 -4.97
N PRO A 25 -4.16 -11.86 -4.43
CA PRO A 25 -5.52 -11.96 -4.94
C PRO A 25 -6.33 -10.69 -4.69
N LYS A 26 -6.10 -10.03 -3.53
CA LYS A 26 -6.84 -8.84 -3.14
C LYS A 26 -5.98 -7.97 -2.22
N VAL A 27 -5.63 -6.77 -2.67
CA VAL A 27 -4.73 -5.86 -1.97
C VAL A 27 -5.46 -4.58 -1.57
N LEU A 28 -5.31 -4.21 -0.30
CA LEU A 28 -5.68 -2.88 0.19
C LEU A 28 -4.41 -2.03 0.28
N ILE A 29 -4.42 -0.87 -0.34
CA ILE A 29 -3.34 0.11 -0.31
C ILE A 29 -3.83 1.34 0.42
N THR A 30 -3.15 1.71 1.50
CA THR A 30 -3.45 2.92 2.25
C THR A 30 -2.35 3.95 2.07
N VAL A 31 -2.76 5.18 1.84
CA VAL A 31 -1.88 6.33 1.61
C VAL A 31 -2.22 7.48 2.57
N PRO A 32 -1.29 8.41 2.83
CA PRO A 32 -1.56 9.50 3.77
C PRO A 32 -2.43 10.62 3.20
N SER A 33 -2.51 10.79 1.88
CA SER A 33 -3.22 11.93 1.27
C SER A 33 -3.95 11.58 -0.03
N ASP A 34 -4.92 12.41 -0.39
CA ASP A 34 -5.69 12.28 -1.64
C ASP A 34 -4.82 12.41 -2.89
N ALA A 35 -3.84 13.32 -2.88
CA ALA A 35 -2.92 13.49 -4.00
C ALA A 35 -2.11 12.20 -4.27
N LEU A 36 -1.61 11.55 -3.21
CA LEU A 36 -0.89 10.28 -3.33
C LEU A 36 -1.83 9.14 -3.74
N ARG A 37 -3.08 9.12 -3.24
CA ARG A 37 -4.09 8.15 -3.70
C ARG A 37 -4.27 8.20 -5.21
N ASP A 38 -4.51 9.38 -5.76
CA ASP A 38 -4.77 9.57 -7.18
C ASP A 38 -3.51 9.23 -8.02
N GLN A 39 -2.33 9.60 -7.55
CA GLN A 39 -1.06 9.24 -8.20
C GLN A 39 -0.82 7.72 -8.24
N ILE A 40 -0.97 7.04 -7.10
CA ILE A 40 -0.77 5.60 -7.00
C ILE A 40 -1.83 4.85 -7.81
N SER A 41 -3.10 5.29 -7.77
CA SER A 41 -4.18 4.68 -8.54
C SER A 41 -3.88 4.66 -10.04
N ASN A 42 -3.39 5.76 -10.59
CA ASN A 42 -3.02 5.83 -12.01
C ASN A 42 -1.90 4.84 -12.36
N LYS A 43 -0.91 4.68 -11.49
CA LYS A 43 0.17 3.70 -11.69
C LYS A 43 -0.34 2.27 -11.64
N PHE A 44 -1.25 1.94 -10.71
CA PHE A 44 -1.83 0.60 -10.63
C PHE A 44 -2.72 0.27 -11.83
N LEU A 45 -3.46 1.25 -12.37
CA LEU A 45 -4.28 1.05 -13.58
C LEU A 45 -3.45 0.71 -14.81
N THR A 46 -2.21 1.18 -14.89
CA THR A 46 -1.32 1.01 -16.05
C THR A 46 -0.18 0.03 -15.80
N LEU A 47 -0.05 -0.52 -14.60
CA LEU A 47 1.11 -1.27 -14.11
C LEU A 47 2.42 -0.43 -14.12
N GLY A 48 2.29 0.90 -14.08
CA GLY A 48 3.43 1.81 -14.04
C GLY A 48 4.37 1.63 -15.23
N ILE A 49 5.66 1.49 -14.94
CA ILE A 49 6.72 1.28 -15.94
C ILE A 49 7.00 -0.20 -16.25
N LEU A 50 6.36 -1.15 -15.55
CA LEU A 50 6.67 -2.57 -15.67
C LEU A 50 6.46 -3.12 -17.11
N PRO A 51 5.41 -2.70 -17.86
CA PRO A 51 5.25 -3.10 -19.24
C PRO A 51 6.37 -2.58 -20.16
N GLU A 52 6.82 -1.35 -19.97
CA GLU A 52 7.88 -0.72 -20.78
C GLU A 52 9.22 -1.44 -20.62
N PHE A 53 9.50 -1.96 -19.43
CA PHE A 53 10.70 -2.75 -19.15
C PHE A 53 10.55 -4.24 -19.46
N GLY A 54 9.42 -4.67 -20.02
CA GLY A 54 9.17 -6.08 -20.35
C GLY A 54 9.10 -7.01 -19.13
N ILE A 55 8.84 -6.45 -17.94
CA ILE A 55 8.70 -7.22 -16.68
C ILE A 55 7.38 -8.00 -16.67
N VAL A 56 6.37 -7.45 -17.33
CA VAL A 56 5.06 -8.10 -17.53
C VAL A 56 4.82 -8.34 -19.01
N ALA A 57 4.14 -9.43 -19.33
CA ALA A 57 3.78 -9.75 -20.71
C ALA A 57 2.79 -8.72 -21.26
N SER A 58 2.82 -8.47 -22.58
CA SER A 58 1.94 -7.49 -23.24
C SER A 58 0.46 -7.86 -23.18
N ASP A 59 0.15 -9.12 -22.96
CA ASP A 59 -1.19 -9.70 -22.81
C ASP A 59 -1.59 -9.97 -21.36
N CYS A 60 -0.83 -9.45 -20.39
CA CYS A 60 -1.15 -9.61 -18.97
C CYS A 60 -2.48 -8.94 -18.62
N ASN A 61 -3.20 -9.54 -17.67
CA ASN A 61 -4.41 -8.92 -17.12
C ASN A 61 -4.03 -7.74 -16.22
N TYR A 62 -4.63 -6.59 -16.49
CA TYR A 62 -4.49 -5.42 -15.63
C TYR A 62 -5.35 -5.55 -14.36
N PRO A 63 -4.92 -4.98 -13.24
CA PRO A 63 -5.70 -5.01 -12.02
C PRO A 63 -7.01 -4.21 -12.15
N ILE A 64 -8.06 -4.69 -11.50
CA ILE A 64 -9.31 -3.93 -11.33
C ILE A 64 -9.14 -3.07 -10.09
N VAL A 65 -8.92 -1.78 -10.29
CA VAL A 65 -8.60 -0.84 -9.22
C VAL A 65 -9.85 -0.12 -8.73
N GLY A 66 -10.19 -0.31 -7.47
CA GLY A 66 -11.21 0.45 -6.75
C GLY A 66 -10.57 1.63 -6.00
N VAL A 67 -11.00 2.85 -6.31
CA VAL A 67 -10.49 4.07 -5.67
C VAL A 67 -11.56 4.67 -4.77
N VAL A 68 -11.24 4.83 -3.48
CA VAL A 68 -12.17 5.36 -2.49
C VAL A 68 -11.81 6.80 -2.16
N LYS A 69 -12.73 7.72 -2.43
CA LYS A 69 -12.56 9.17 -2.21
C LYS A 69 -13.34 9.71 -1.01
N GLU A 70 -14.36 8.99 -0.59
CA GLU A 70 -15.24 9.35 0.52
C GLU A 70 -15.70 8.10 1.28
N GLY A 71 -16.20 8.29 2.50
CA GLY A 71 -16.73 7.20 3.29
C GLY A 71 -17.95 6.55 2.63
N MET A 72 -18.07 5.25 2.78
CA MET A 72 -19.18 4.43 2.28
C MET A 72 -19.79 3.62 3.43
N ASP A 73 -21.04 3.21 3.26
CA ASP A 73 -21.68 2.23 4.12
C ASP A 73 -21.10 0.80 3.88
N TYR A 74 -21.53 -0.15 4.69
CA TYR A 74 -21.09 -1.54 4.58
C TYR A 74 -21.32 -2.13 3.19
N ASN A 75 -22.49 -1.89 2.58
CA ASN A 75 -22.81 -2.41 1.26
C ASN A 75 -21.95 -1.81 0.15
N GLY A 76 -21.62 -0.54 0.26
CA GLY A 76 -20.69 0.15 -0.64
C GLY A 76 -19.31 -0.48 -0.58
N TRP A 77 -18.76 -0.67 0.62
CA TRP A 77 -17.48 -1.33 0.82
C TRP A 77 -17.48 -2.78 0.35
N TYR A 78 -18.51 -3.55 0.71
CA TYR A 78 -18.64 -4.94 0.27
C TYR A 78 -18.62 -5.04 -1.26
N THR A 79 -19.43 -4.22 -1.93
CA THR A 79 -19.55 -4.21 -3.40
C THR A 79 -18.22 -3.84 -4.06
N LEU A 80 -17.51 -2.84 -3.52
CA LEU A 80 -16.21 -2.43 -4.04
C LEU A 80 -15.17 -3.54 -3.87
N ILE A 81 -15.11 -4.15 -2.69
CA ILE A 81 -14.18 -5.23 -2.37
C ILE A 81 -14.43 -6.45 -3.28
N GLU A 82 -15.68 -6.81 -3.54
CA GLU A 82 -16.00 -7.93 -4.42
C GLU A 82 -15.60 -7.66 -5.89
N LYS A 83 -15.76 -6.43 -6.35
CA LYS A 83 -15.51 -6.06 -7.76
C LYS A 83 -14.04 -5.72 -8.07
N SER A 84 -13.22 -5.43 -7.07
CA SER A 84 -11.84 -4.98 -7.25
C SER A 84 -10.86 -5.99 -6.70
N ASN A 85 -9.68 -6.11 -7.30
CA ASN A 85 -8.56 -6.86 -6.73
C ASN A 85 -7.48 -5.94 -6.13
N VAL A 86 -7.51 -4.65 -6.43
CA VAL A 86 -6.71 -3.62 -5.77
C VAL A 86 -7.65 -2.50 -5.29
N ILE A 87 -7.58 -2.17 -4.00
CA ILE A 87 -8.37 -1.09 -3.40
C ILE A 87 -7.39 -0.04 -2.87
N ILE A 88 -7.59 1.21 -3.26
CA ILE A 88 -6.72 2.32 -2.87
C ILE A 88 -7.54 3.39 -2.17
N THR A 89 -7.12 3.73 -0.95
CA THR A 89 -7.82 4.71 -0.11
C THR A 89 -6.83 5.44 0.80
N THR A 90 -7.31 6.46 1.50
CA THR A 90 -6.50 7.11 2.53
C THR A 90 -6.70 6.43 3.88
N MET A 91 -5.65 6.43 4.70
CA MET A 91 -5.73 5.85 6.05
C MET A 91 -6.83 6.48 6.92
N PRO A 92 -7.05 7.82 6.91
CA PRO A 92 -8.16 8.41 7.66
C PRO A 92 -9.54 7.88 7.27
N LEU A 93 -9.77 7.56 6.00
CA LEU A 93 -11.06 6.98 5.58
C LEU A 93 -11.29 5.59 6.18
N ILE A 94 -10.24 4.77 6.25
CA ILE A 94 -10.31 3.44 6.85
C ILE A 94 -10.53 3.52 8.36
N THR A 95 -9.76 4.33 9.06
CA THR A 95 -9.81 4.38 10.53
C THR A 95 -11.09 5.00 11.08
N ASN A 96 -11.84 5.69 10.24
CA ASN A 96 -13.18 6.21 10.57
C ASN A 96 -14.32 5.22 10.23
N CYS A 97 -14.01 4.03 9.69
CA CYS A 97 -15.02 3.02 9.41
C CYS A 97 -15.53 2.35 10.69
N GLU A 98 -16.77 1.87 10.62
CA GLU A 98 -17.37 1.02 11.66
C GLU A 98 -16.61 -0.31 11.78
N SER A 99 -16.69 -0.94 12.96
CA SER A 99 -16.01 -2.22 13.23
C SER A 99 -16.38 -3.32 12.25
N ALA A 100 -17.65 -3.39 11.83
CA ALA A 100 -18.11 -4.37 10.84
C ALA A 100 -17.37 -4.25 9.49
N ILE A 101 -17.02 -3.02 9.08
CA ILE A 101 -16.24 -2.76 7.86
C ILE A 101 -14.78 -3.19 8.06
N ILE A 102 -14.21 -2.92 9.23
CA ILE A 102 -12.86 -3.36 9.57
C ILE A 102 -12.78 -4.90 9.56
N ASP A 103 -13.77 -5.59 10.08
CA ASP A 103 -13.83 -7.05 10.06
C ASP A 103 -13.98 -7.59 8.63
N LEU A 104 -14.73 -6.90 7.77
CA LEU A 104 -14.83 -7.22 6.35
C LEU A 104 -13.45 -7.10 5.64
N PHE A 105 -12.64 -6.07 5.96
CA PHE A 105 -11.28 -5.97 5.44
C PHE A 105 -10.42 -7.15 5.88
N LYS A 106 -10.44 -7.51 7.15
CA LYS A 106 -9.65 -8.66 7.67
C LYS A 106 -10.03 -9.98 7.00
N GLU A 107 -11.30 -10.16 6.71
CA GLU A 107 -11.80 -11.36 6.03
C GLU A 107 -11.38 -11.42 4.56
N LYS A 108 -11.59 -10.34 3.84
CA LYS A 108 -11.52 -10.31 2.37
C LYS A 108 -10.15 -9.92 1.82
N ILE A 109 -9.40 -9.09 2.53
CA ILE A 109 -8.10 -8.58 2.05
C ILE A 109 -7.00 -9.61 2.31
N SER A 110 -6.28 -9.96 1.25
CA SER A 110 -5.14 -10.87 1.33
C SER A 110 -3.84 -10.16 1.73
N HIS A 111 -3.66 -8.91 1.30
CA HIS A 111 -2.45 -8.12 1.57
C HIS A 111 -2.80 -6.67 1.87
N LEU A 112 -2.15 -6.10 2.88
CA LEU A 112 -2.23 -4.68 3.22
C LEU A 112 -0.88 -4.00 2.91
N PHE A 113 -0.90 -3.02 2.02
CA PHE A 113 0.23 -2.15 1.74
C PHE A 113 -0.02 -0.77 2.36
N VAL A 114 0.90 -0.33 3.19
CA VAL A 114 0.83 0.99 3.85
C VAL A 114 1.93 1.86 3.30
N ASP A 115 1.57 2.88 2.52
CA ASP A 115 2.53 3.86 2.03
C ASP A 115 2.79 4.95 3.06
N GLU A 116 4.02 5.45 3.08
CA GLU A 116 4.53 6.44 4.04
C GLU A 116 4.23 6.04 5.50
N ALA A 117 4.53 4.78 5.84
CA ALA A 117 4.21 4.18 7.13
C ALA A 117 4.77 4.93 8.36
N HIS A 118 5.76 5.81 8.17
CA HIS A 118 6.28 6.67 9.24
C HIS A 118 5.23 7.69 9.77
N HIS A 119 4.15 7.94 9.03
CA HIS A 119 3.01 8.72 9.48
C HIS A 119 2.03 7.94 10.37
N SER A 120 2.23 6.64 10.61
CA SER A 120 1.34 5.78 11.40
C SER A 120 1.41 6.02 12.93
N GLU A 121 1.53 7.30 13.34
CA GLU A 121 1.64 7.67 14.76
C GLU A 121 0.31 7.60 15.49
N ALA A 122 -0.79 7.85 14.80
CA ALA A 122 -2.10 7.78 15.40
C ALA A 122 -2.37 6.36 15.91
N LYS A 123 -2.82 6.27 17.15
CA LYS A 123 -3.15 4.98 17.79
C LYS A 123 -4.10 4.15 16.93
N THR A 124 -5.09 4.78 16.32
CA THR A 124 -6.05 4.15 15.43
C THR A 124 -5.41 3.50 14.19
N TRP A 125 -4.34 4.09 13.65
CA TRP A 125 -3.62 3.53 12.51
C TRP A 125 -2.83 2.30 12.92
N SER A 126 -2.14 2.37 14.06
CA SER A 126 -1.41 1.21 14.59
C SER A 126 -2.38 0.07 14.90
N GLU A 127 -3.51 0.34 15.55
CA GLU A 127 -4.54 -0.65 15.87
C GLU A 127 -5.12 -1.31 14.60
N PHE A 128 -5.36 -0.54 13.55
CA PHE A 128 -5.80 -1.09 12.27
C PHE A 128 -4.74 -2.01 11.66
N ILE A 129 -3.49 -1.55 11.56
CA ILE A 129 -2.38 -2.32 10.99
C ILE A 129 -2.16 -3.60 11.80
N ASP A 130 -2.11 -3.48 13.13
CA ASP A 130 -1.89 -4.61 14.05
C ASP A 130 -3.07 -5.63 14.04
N SER A 131 -4.23 -5.24 13.49
CA SER A 131 -5.37 -6.14 13.33
C SER A 131 -5.24 -7.15 12.19
N PHE A 132 -4.27 -6.95 11.29
CA PHE A 132 -3.93 -7.90 10.24
C PHE A 132 -2.79 -8.82 10.68
N ASN A 133 -2.71 -10.02 10.11
CA ASN A 133 -1.53 -10.88 10.29
C ASN A 133 -0.28 -10.21 9.72
N ASP A 134 0.83 -10.25 10.46
CA ASP A 134 2.10 -9.63 10.07
C ASP A 134 2.60 -10.07 8.69
N GLU A 135 2.35 -11.32 8.29
CA GLU A 135 2.72 -11.85 6.97
C GLU A 135 2.01 -11.14 5.82
N LYS A 136 0.80 -10.62 6.08
CA LYS A 136 -0.03 -9.93 5.09
C LYS A 136 0.28 -8.44 4.97
N VAL A 137 1.03 -7.87 5.92
CA VAL A 137 1.30 -6.44 5.99
C VAL A 137 2.66 -6.11 5.42
N THR A 138 2.70 -5.15 4.49
CA THR A 138 3.95 -4.55 4.01
C THR A 138 3.90 -3.04 4.17
N LEU A 139 4.82 -2.52 4.96
CA LEU A 139 5.00 -1.11 5.25
C LEU A 139 6.05 -0.53 4.32
N PHE A 140 5.70 0.52 3.60
CA PHE A 140 6.60 1.26 2.72
C PHE A 140 6.90 2.62 3.34
N THR A 141 8.17 2.98 3.42
CA THR A 141 8.58 4.24 4.04
C THR A 141 9.89 4.75 3.48
N ALA A 142 10.08 6.06 3.54
CA ALA A 142 11.37 6.68 3.23
C ALA A 142 12.34 6.61 4.43
N THR A 143 11.82 6.44 5.64
CA THR A 143 12.63 6.42 6.87
C THR A 143 12.23 5.24 7.76
N PRO A 144 13.20 4.58 8.44
CA PRO A 144 12.91 3.45 9.33
C PRO A 144 12.31 3.88 10.69
N PHE A 145 12.17 5.18 10.91
CA PHE A 145 11.65 5.75 12.15
C PHE A 145 10.33 6.48 11.90
N ARG A 146 9.44 6.39 12.86
CA ARG A 146 8.23 7.22 12.94
C ARG A 146 8.61 8.64 13.32
N ASN A 147 7.71 9.59 13.10
CA ASN A 147 7.94 10.99 13.51
C ASN A 147 8.07 11.15 15.04
N ASP A 148 7.53 10.20 15.83
CA ASP A 148 7.73 10.14 17.29
C ASP A 148 9.09 9.52 17.71
N ASN A 149 10.02 9.36 16.76
CA ASN A 149 11.33 8.72 16.90
C ASN A 149 11.28 7.23 17.32
N ARG A 150 10.13 6.60 17.32
CA ARG A 150 10.02 5.15 17.55
C ARG A 150 10.28 4.41 16.25
N ARG A 151 10.89 3.24 16.38
CA ARG A 151 11.11 2.35 15.25
C ARG A 151 9.80 1.71 14.83
N LEU A 152 9.59 1.58 13.53
CA LEU A 152 8.48 0.80 13.00
C LEU A 152 8.57 -0.66 13.48
N ARG A 153 7.42 -1.26 13.78
CA ARG A 153 7.34 -2.68 14.16
C ARG A 153 7.29 -3.52 12.89
N GLY A 154 8.05 -4.60 12.86
CA GLY A 154 8.10 -5.55 11.76
C GLY A 154 9.52 -5.88 11.33
N GLU A 155 9.64 -6.83 10.42
CA GLU A 155 10.90 -7.26 9.85
C GLU A 155 11.31 -6.35 8.69
N PHE A 156 12.55 -5.85 8.71
CA PHE A 156 13.12 -5.08 7.62
C PHE A 156 13.61 -6.04 6.54
N ILE A 157 12.81 -6.23 5.49
CA ILE A 157 13.13 -7.15 4.39
C ILE A 157 13.92 -6.47 3.26
N TYR A 158 13.84 -5.15 3.16
CA TYR A 158 14.60 -4.36 2.19
C TYR A 158 14.90 -2.97 2.73
N ASN A 159 16.12 -2.52 2.54
CA ASN A 159 16.56 -1.18 2.93
C ASN A 159 17.49 -0.60 1.85
N PHE A 160 16.95 0.31 1.06
CA PHE A 160 17.72 1.11 0.10
C PHE A 160 17.95 2.48 0.73
N SER A 161 19.16 2.70 1.22
CA SER A 161 19.48 3.92 1.95
C SER A 161 19.59 5.14 1.04
N LEU A 162 19.38 6.34 1.59
CA LEU A 162 19.57 7.60 0.86
C LEU A 162 21.00 7.70 0.30
N LYS A 163 22.00 7.23 1.05
CA LYS A 163 23.41 7.22 0.62
C LYS A 163 23.63 6.34 -0.61
N GLU A 164 22.98 5.17 -0.65
CA GLU A 164 23.03 4.29 -1.83
C GLU A 164 22.33 4.93 -3.02
N ALA A 165 21.14 5.52 -2.80
CA ALA A 165 20.39 6.23 -3.84
C ALA A 165 21.23 7.36 -4.45
N GLN A 166 21.91 8.16 -3.63
CA GLN A 166 22.81 9.21 -4.09
C GLN A 166 24.01 8.64 -4.87
N SER A 167 24.62 7.56 -4.40
CA SER A 167 25.76 6.94 -5.09
C SER A 167 25.39 6.34 -6.44
N GLN A 168 24.11 5.99 -6.64
CA GLN A 168 23.58 5.46 -7.90
C GLN A 168 22.96 6.55 -8.80
N GLY A 169 23.02 7.81 -8.42
CA GLY A 169 22.59 8.95 -9.24
C GLY A 169 21.07 9.22 -9.24
N TYR A 170 20.36 8.78 -8.20
CA TYR A 170 18.93 9.10 -8.04
C TYR A 170 18.68 10.52 -7.54
N TYR A 171 19.71 11.20 -7.01
CA TYR A 171 19.69 12.58 -6.49
C TYR A 171 20.96 13.32 -6.89
#